data_e99364f71cf0d0930ee6d4795d0f284b
#
_entry.id   e99364f71cf0d0930ee6d4795d0f284b
#
_cell.length_a   1.000
_cell.length_b   1.000
_cell.length_c   1.000
_cell.angle_alpha   90.00
_cell.angle_beta   90.00
_cell.angle_gamma   90.00
#
_symmetry.space_group_name_H-M   'P 1'
#
loop_
_entity.id
_entity.type
_entity.pdbx_description
1 polymer ?
#
loop_
_entity_poly.entity_id
_entity_poly.type
_entity_poly.pdbx_seq_one_letter_code
_entity_poly.pdbx_strand_id
1 'polypeptide(L)'
;MAFVKVKECLTDPRQLVKLILLVVCVCITLYQLSECVNKIMHPPITSYYKFRRNDTIKYPAVTVCRRPKFKSHLFPQYGLRSVIGDLAAYDTFKFFRFDSYTLEEFMNETTYSLDETIPLYGYKGSGLGENINFTSSYYSDRGLCHTIIPKETADTFSVSTGYWLYLKHTTKEKTKDDNGQSTSGFEIHIHDQNNVKDDLSINTDYLYIESAEIVHLTLTVQTYNQISTTSDPCLDDPAYSKSKCEEKCLHNAAAKAAGCKVPWLRQLENEYPECINSSAINTVNNLFGEFKRKDILQKCNCVNACNNSIYYYQIESRKDADTILSPSSTISIYFASDLVTDLTEVISYDWNIFLSDVGGSLGFLLGLSVIGFVNVLEEIIKLVLKKEDKTEENFVENEKKLPDFNTEGGNMEGENLKSVMEFVANCDMYHYMQEKKMMEEQEIRENKYI
;
A
#
# COMPACT_ATOMS: atom_id res chain seq x y z
N MET A 1 62.84 3.98 20.44
CA MET A 1 62.52 3.05 21.56
C MET A 1 61.33 2.14 21.27
N ALA A 2 60.29 2.57 20.57
CA ALA A 2 59.13 1.71 20.29
C ALA A 2 59.43 0.50 19.38
N PHE A 3 60.30 0.65 18.37
CA PHE A 3 60.67 -0.43 17.44
C PHE A 3 61.48 -1.58 18.06
N VAL A 4 62.24 -1.32 19.12
CA VAL A 4 63.05 -2.34 19.81
C VAL A 4 62.14 -3.21 20.69
N LYS A 5 61.12 -2.62 21.36
CA LYS A 5 60.14 -3.39 22.17
C LYS A 5 59.26 -4.31 21.34
N VAL A 6 58.92 -3.94 20.09
CA VAL A 6 58.15 -4.78 19.20
C VAL A 6 58.93 -6.03 18.77
N LYS A 7 60.26 -5.92 18.62
CA LYS A 7 61.12 -7.03 18.21
C LYS A 7 61.31 -8.07 19.31
N GLU A 8 61.34 -7.66 20.59
CA GLU A 8 61.36 -8.58 21.75
C GLU A 8 60.02 -9.30 21.97
N CYS A 9 58.90 -8.64 21.65
CA CYS A 9 57.57 -9.24 21.76
C CYS A 9 57.30 -10.35 20.71
N LEU A 10 58.02 -10.32 19.57
CA LEU A 10 57.90 -11.32 18.50
C LEU A 10 58.72 -12.61 18.75
N THR A 11 59.60 -12.64 19.75
CA THR A 11 60.44 -13.81 20.05
C THR A 11 59.83 -14.75 21.14
N ASP A 12 58.86 -14.28 21.89
CA ASP A 12 58.13 -15.14 22.87
C ASP A 12 56.86 -15.71 22.22
N PRO A 13 56.76 -17.05 22.04
CA PRO A 13 55.61 -17.68 21.37
C PRO A 13 54.27 -17.41 22.06
N ARG A 14 54.28 -17.18 23.38
CA ARG A 14 53.06 -16.83 24.14
C ARG A 14 52.58 -15.41 23.86
N GLN A 15 53.50 -14.49 23.67
CA GLN A 15 53.17 -13.10 23.32
C GLN A 15 52.71 -12.99 21.87
N LEU A 16 53.29 -13.79 20.97
CA LEU A 16 52.88 -13.87 19.57
C LEU A 16 51.45 -14.38 19.43
N VAL A 17 51.07 -15.44 20.18
CA VAL A 17 49.70 -15.95 20.19
C VAL A 17 48.69 -14.90 20.68
N LYS A 18 49.02 -14.16 21.76
CA LYS A 18 48.16 -13.07 22.25
C LYS A 18 47.98 -11.96 21.22
N LEU A 19 49.04 -11.58 20.54
CA LEU A 19 48.99 -10.56 19.47
C LEU A 19 48.13 -11.01 18.29
N ILE A 20 48.25 -12.26 17.87
CA ILE A 20 47.44 -12.84 16.80
C ILE A 20 45.97 -12.84 17.21
N LEU A 21 45.65 -13.32 18.43
CA LEU A 21 44.27 -13.31 18.94
C LEU A 21 43.70 -11.89 19.00
N LEU A 22 44.49 -10.91 19.46
CA LEU A 22 44.07 -9.52 19.50
C LEU A 22 43.77 -8.98 18.09
N VAL A 23 44.64 -9.24 17.13
CA VAL A 23 44.41 -8.82 15.74
C VAL A 23 43.15 -9.46 15.15
N VAL A 24 42.95 -10.75 15.38
CA VAL A 24 41.74 -11.46 14.95
C VAL A 24 40.49 -10.84 15.58
N CYS A 25 40.50 -10.58 16.91
CA CYS A 25 39.39 -9.94 17.59
C CYS A 25 39.10 -8.53 17.02
N VAL A 26 40.11 -7.73 16.76
CA VAL A 26 39.99 -6.39 16.14
C VAL A 26 39.36 -6.51 14.74
N CYS A 27 39.86 -7.44 13.91
CA CYS A 27 39.31 -7.66 12.57
C CYS A 27 37.83 -8.06 12.61
N ILE A 28 37.45 -8.99 13.52
CA ILE A 28 36.05 -9.40 13.71
C ILE A 28 35.19 -8.23 14.19
N THR A 29 35.68 -7.43 15.13
CA THR A 29 34.95 -6.26 15.63
C THR A 29 34.71 -5.24 14.53
N LEU A 30 35.73 -4.93 13.71
CA LEU A 30 35.59 -4.00 12.59
C LEU A 30 34.58 -4.51 11.55
N TYR A 31 34.60 -5.81 11.26
CA TYR A 31 33.59 -6.42 10.40
C TYR A 31 32.18 -6.29 10.98
N GLN A 32 31.98 -6.64 12.26
CA GLN A 32 30.69 -6.52 12.93
C GLN A 32 30.19 -5.07 12.99
N LEU A 33 31.05 -4.12 13.29
CA LEU A 33 30.70 -2.69 13.27
C LEU A 33 30.26 -2.23 11.86
N SER A 34 30.96 -2.69 10.82
CA SER A 34 30.57 -2.40 9.43
C SER A 34 29.19 -2.96 9.12
N GLU A 35 28.88 -4.18 9.56
CA GLU A 35 27.55 -4.80 9.42
C GLU A 35 26.47 -4.03 10.20
N CYS A 36 26.76 -3.60 11.43
CA CYS A 36 25.84 -2.81 12.24
C CYS A 36 25.52 -1.46 11.57
N VAL A 37 26.55 -0.78 11.04
CA VAL A 37 26.37 0.47 10.30
C VAL A 37 25.55 0.24 9.03
N ASN A 38 25.82 -0.82 8.29
CA ASN A 38 25.05 -1.16 7.09
C ASN A 38 23.57 -1.43 7.43
N LYS A 39 23.29 -2.15 8.53
CA LYS A 39 21.92 -2.42 8.99
C LYS A 39 21.17 -1.16 9.44
N ILE A 40 21.84 -0.18 10.05
CA ILE A 40 21.19 1.08 10.44
C ILE A 40 20.95 2.00 9.25
N MET A 41 21.84 1.97 8.25
CA MET A 41 21.68 2.74 7.01
C MET A 41 20.62 2.13 6.08
N HIS A 42 20.49 0.82 6.09
CA HIS A 42 19.51 0.05 5.31
C HIS A 42 18.76 -0.91 6.23
N PRO A 43 17.85 -0.40 7.05
CA PRO A 43 17.21 -1.20 8.09
C PRO A 43 16.36 -2.32 7.47
N PRO A 44 16.54 -3.57 7.91
CA PRO A 44 15.72 -4.67 7.47
C PRO A 44 14.28 -4.48 7.97
N ILE A 45 13.33 -4.77 7.08
CA ILE A 45 11.90 -4.73 7.38
C ILE A 45 11.46 -6.16 7.70
N THR A 46 10.67 -6.29 8.75
CA THR A 46 10.00 -7.52 9.10
C THR A 46 8.49 -7.29 9.16
N SER A 47 7.73 -8.33 8.81
CA SER A 47 6.28 -8.27 8.88
C SER A 47 5.79 -9.20 9.98
N TYR A 48 4.82 -8.75 10.76
CA TYR A 48 4.16 -9.59 11.74
C TYR A 48 2.65 -9.56 11.59
N TYR A 49 2.02 -10.67 11.95
CA TYR A 49 0.57 -10.82 11.99
C TYR A 49 0.06 -10.50 13.39
N LYS A 50 -0.96 -9.67 13.45
CA LYS A 50 -1.73 -9.39 14.67
C LYS A 50 -3.19 -9.72 14.41
N PHE A 51 -3.76 -10.56 15.27
CA PHE A 51 -5.18 -10.84 15.25
C PHE A 51 -5.87 -9.94 16.26
N ARG A 52 -6.86 -9.19 15.81
CA ARG A 52 -7.68 -8.37 16.69
C ARG A 52 -9.16 -8.61 16.42
N ARG A 53 -9.96 -8.46 17.45
CA ARG A 53 -11.40 -8.38 17.29
C ARG A 53 -11.78 -6.94 16.95
N ASN A 54 -12.67 -6.78 16.02
CA ASN A 54 -13.17 -5.47 15.61
C ASN A 54 -14.69 -5.54 15.50
N ASP A 55 -15.35 -4.80 16.36
CA ASP A 55 -16.82 -4.77 16.41
C ASP A 55 -17.43 -3.99 15.24
N THR A 56 -16.60 -3.30 14.43
CA THR A 56 -17.07 -2.49 13.30
C THR A 56 -16.17 -2.68 12.08
N ILE A 57 -16.44 -3.74 11.31
CA ILE A 57 -15.68 -4.05 10.09
C ILE A 57 -16.37 -3.39 8.89
N LYS A 58 -15.62 -2.65 8.06
CA LYS A 58 -16.13 -2.11 6.80
C LYS A 58 -16.36 -3.23 5.78
N TYR A 59 -17.50 -3.18 5.11
CA TYR A 59 -17.75 -4.06 3.99
C TYR A 59 -16.93 -3.64 2.77
N PRO A 60 -16.54 -4.59 1.90
CA PRO A 60 -15.94 -4.27 0.60
C PRO A 60 -16.95 -3.62 -0.33
N ALA A 61 -16.48 -2.98 -1.38
CA ALA A 61 -17.29 -2.69 -2.54
C ALA A 61 -17.50 -3.97 -3.36
N VAL A 62 -18.68 -4.10 -3.96
CA VAL A 62 -19.06 -5.25 -4.77
C VAL A 62 -19.48 -4.77 -6.15
N THR A 63 -18.71 -5.11 -7.18
CA THR A 63 -19.06 -4.77 -8.57
C THR A 63 -19.70 -5.97 -9.24
N VAL A 64 -20.89 -5.75 -9.78
CA VAL A 64 -21.71 -6.75 -10.46
C VAL A 64 -21.74 -6.42 -11.94
N CYS A 65 -21.28 -7.34 -12.79
CA CYS A 65 -21.34 -7.24 -14.25
C CYS A 65 -22.22 -8.38 -14.78
N ARG A 66 -23.21 -8.04 -15.61
CA ARG A 66 -24.15 -9.01 -16.13
C ARG A 66 -23.61 -9.70 -17.39
N ARG A 67 -23.93 -10.97 -17.58
CA ARG A 67 -23.72 -11.77 -18.77
C ARG A 67 -25.05 -12.30 -19.33
N PRO A 68 -25.38 -12.12 -20.62
CA PRO A 68 -24.67 -11.35 -21.63
C PRO A 68 -24.64 -9.85 -21.28
N LYS A 69 -23.56 -9.16 -21.67
CA LYS A 69 -23.33 -7.74 -21.32
C LYS A 69 -24.20 -6.77 -22.10
N PHE A 70 -24.75 -7.19 -23.24
CA PHE A 70 -25.52 -6.34 -24.13
C PHE A 70 -26.85 -6.98 -24.56
N LYS A 71 -27.84 -6.16 -24.83
CA LYS A 71 -29.10 -6.49 -25.47
C LYS A 71 -28.87 -6.65 -26.99
N SER A 72 -28.29 -7.77 -27.41
CA SER A 72 -27.82 -8.00 -28.78
C SER A 72 -28.88 -7.86 -29.86
N HIS A 73 -30.18 -8.00 -29.50
CA HIS A 73 -31.31 -7.81 -30.42
C HIS A 73 -31.43 -6.34 -30.91
N LEU A 74 -30.81 -5.38 -30.21
CA LEU A 74 -30.79 -3.96 -30.62
C LEU A 74 -29.65 -3.63 -31.58
N PHE A 75 -28.65 -4.49 -31.74
CA PHE A 75 -27.46 -4.22 -32.55
C PHE A 75 -27.73 -3.86 -34.01
N PRO A 76 -28.71 -4.50 -34.73
CA PRO A 76 -29.00 -4.13 -36.10
C PRO A 76 -29.44 -2.68 -36.29
N GLN A 77 -30.07 -2.06 -35.30
CA GLN A 77 -30.45 -0.66 -35.31
C GLN A 77 -29.23 0.24 -35.48
N TYR A 78 -28.11 -0.10 -34.86
CA TYR A 78 -26.85 0.63 -34.88
C TYR A 78 -25.91 0.24 -36.03
N GLY A 79 -26.36 -0.65 -36.92
CA GLY A 79 -25.56 -1.18 -38.03
C GLY A 79 -24.62 -2.30 -37.63
N LEU A 80 -24.71 -2.77 -36.39
CA LEU A 80 -23.88 -3.86 -35.89
C LEU A 80 -24.55 -5.22 -36.16
N ARG A 81 -23.75 -6.28 -36.39
CA ARG A 81 -24.27 -7.63 -36.50
C ARG A 81 -24.49 -8.19 -35.10
N SER A 82 -25.58 -8.93 -34.92
CA SER A 82 -25.82 -9.72 -33.71
C SER A 82 -24.83 -10.88 -33.68
N VAL A 83 -23.61 -10.62 -33.19
CA VAL A 83 -22.64 -11.67 -32.93
C VAL A 83 -22.80 -12.04 -31.44
N ILE A 84 -23.01 -13.32 -31.19
CA ILE A 84 -22.90 -13.89 -29.84
C ILE A 84 -21.43 -13.79 -29.46
N GLY A 85 -21.07 -12.83 -28.62
CA GLY A 85 -19.68 -12.63 -28.22
C GLY A 85 -19.30 -11.17 -28.01
N ASP A 86 -18.03 -10.95 -27.79
CA ASP A 86 -17.44 -9.68 -27.38
C ASP A 86 -17.50 -8.58 -28.42
N LEU A 87 -18.02 -7.41 -28.05
CA LEU A 87 -17.81 -6.17 -28.79
C LEU A 87 -16.34 -5.72 -28.84
N ALA A 88 -15.48 -6.41 -28.11
CA ALA A 88 -14.03 -6.14 -28.09
C ALA A 88 -13.29 -6.66 -29.34
N ALA A 89 -13.95 -7.40 -30.25
CA ALA A 89 -13.32 -7.79 -31.51
C ALA A 89 -13.03 -6.57 -32.38
N TYR A 90 -11.84 -6.52 -32.91
CA TYR A 90 -11.22 -5.39 -33.64
C TYR A 90 -12.07 -4.76 -34.75
N ASP A 91 -13.08 -5.44 -35.26
CA ASP A 91 -13.92 -4.96 -36.38
C ASP A 91 -15.34 -4.60 -35.95
N THR A 92 -15.67 -4.61 -34.67
CA THR A 92 -17.05 -4.48 -34.19
C THR A 92 -17.70 -3.17 -34.58
N PHE A 93 -16.97 -2.06 -34.46
CA PHE A 93 -17.52 -0.73 -34.78
C PHE A 93 -17.32 -0.32 -36.26
N LYS A 94 -16.82 -1.18 -37.12
CA LYS A 94 -16.56 -0.86 -38.55
C LYS A 94 -17.84 -0.45 -39.30
N PHE A 95 -18.97 -1.01 -38.92
CA PHE A 95 -20.26 -0.76 -39.56
C PHE A 95 -21.21 0.06 -38.69
N PHE A 96 -20.72 0.59 -37.55
CA PHE A 96 -21.49 1.44 -36.66
C PHE A 96 -21.90 2.72 -37.36
N ARG A 97 -23.15 3.15 -37.18
CA ARG A 97 -23.70 4.34 -37.85
C ARG A 97 -23.39 5.60 -37.08
N PHE A 98 -22.12 6.06 -37.16
CA PHE A 98 -21.65 7.29 -36.51
C PHE A 98 -22.32 8.57 -36.98
N ASP A 99 -22.95 8.52 -38.14
CA ASP A 99 -23.73 9.62 -38.73
C ASP A 99 -25.09 9.84 -38.04
N SER A 100 -25.60 8.83 -37.37
CA SER A 100 -26.94 8.78 -36.79
C SER A 100 -26.98 8.59 -35.28
N TYR A 101 -25.95 8.01 -34.71
CA TYR A 101 -25.91 7.63 -33.29
C TYR A 101 -24.54 7.89 -32.65
N THR A 102 -24.55 8.26 -31.36
CA THR A 102 -23.33 8.34 -30.56
C THR A 102 -23.04 7.00 -29.87
N LEU A 103 -21.78 6.82 -29.46
CA LEU A 103 -21.40 5.63 -28.67
C LEU A 103 -22.08 5.63 -27.28
N GLU A 104 -22.31 6.80 -26.71
CA GLU A 104 -22.96 6.95 -25.43
C GLU A 104 -24.43 6.49 -25.50
N GLU A 105 -25.18 6.94 -26.51
CA GLU A 105 -26.55 6.47 -26.78
C GLU A 105 -26.59 4.94 -26.98
N PHE A 106 -25.67 4.41 -27.80
CA PHE A 106 -25.55 2.99 -28.03
C PHE A 106 -25.33 2.22 -26.72
N MET A 107 -24.36 2.66 -25.89
CA MET A 107 -24.08 1.98 -24.61
C MET A 107 -25.27 2.08 -23.66
N ASN A 108 -25.90 3.24 -23.56
CA ASN A 108 -27.08 3.44 -22.70
C ASN A 108 -28.26 2.51 -23.06
N GLU A 109 -28.57 2.37 -24.36
CA GLU A 109 -29.70 1.56 -24.80
C GLU A 109 -29.42 0.05 -24.79
N THR A 110 -28.18 -0.33 -25.17
CA THR A 110 -27.84 -1.74 -25.35
C THR A 110 -27.35 -2.44 -24.09
N THR A 111 -26.93 -1.70 -23.06
CA THR A 111 -26.54 -2.31 -21.76
C THR A 111 -27.73 -2.40 -20.79
N TYR A 112 -27.55 -3.05 -19.67
CA TYR A 112 -28.59 -3.25 -18.67
C TYR A 112 -28.45 -2.24 -17.53
N SER A 113 -29.51 -1.50 -17.24
CA SER A 113 -29.57 -0.55 -16.14
C SER A 113 -29.46 -1.24 -14.77
N LEU A 114 -29.31 -0.44 -13.71
CA LEU A 114 -29.29 -0.94 -12.34
C LEU A 114 -30.57 -1.73 -12.01
N ASP A 115 -31.73 -1.19 -12.33
CA ASP A 115 -33.02 -1.84 -12.06
C ASP A 115 -33.25 -3.12 -12.89
N GLU A 116 -32.61 -3.20 -14.05
CA GLU A 116 -32.63 -4.40 -14.88
C GLU A 116 -31.65 -5.47 -14.39
N THR A 117 -30.65 -5.09 -13.59
CA THR A 117 -29.61 -5.99 -13.08
C THR A 117 -29.83 -6.32 -11.61
N ILE A 118 -30.05 -5.32 -10.75
CA ILE A 118 -30.18 -5.45 -9.29
C ILE A 118 -31.46 -4.71 -8.83
N PRO A 119 -32.64 -5.25 -9.11
CA PRO A 119 -33.88 -4.57 -8.79
C PRO A 119 -34.18 -4.51 -7.28
N LEU A 120 -33.62 -5.43 -6.51
CA LEU A 120 -33.82 -5.50 -5.07
C LEU A 120 -32.51 -5.76 -4.34
N TYR A 121 -32.36 -5.11 -3.21
CA TYR A 121 -31.20 -5.26 -2.33
C TYR A 121 -31.55 -4.86 -0.91
N GLY A 122 -30.73 -5.26 0.05
CA GLY A 122 -30.98 -4.91 1.44
C GLY A 122 -29.81 -5.22 2.37
N TYR A 123 -30.00 -4.80 3.62
CA TYR A 123 -29.05 -5.00 4.72
C TYR A 123 -29.84 -5.42 5.98
N LYS A 124 -29.30 -6.37 6.76
CA LYS A 124 -29.93 -6.90 7.99
C LYS A 124 -31.40 -7.33 7.79
N GLY A 125 -31.66 -8.01 6.69
CA GLY A 125 -33.02 -8.49 6.37
C GLY A 125 -34.03 -7.41 5.96
N SER A 126 -33.68 -6.12 6.05
CA SER A 126 -34.54 -5.03 5.54
C SER A 126 -34.35 -4.86 4.03
N GLY A 127 -35.41 -4.58 3.30
CA GLY A 127 -35.32 -4.27 1.87
C GLY A 127 -34.99 -2.81 1.62
N LEU A 128 -34.59 -2.50 0.38
CA LEU A 128 -34.31 -1.17 -0.21
C LEU A 128 -33.85 -0.14 0.82
N GLY A 129 -32.60 -0.28 1.26
CA GLY A 129 -32.08 0.57 2.33
C GLY A 129 -31.30 1.78 1.82
N GLU A 130 -31.37 2.89 2.56
CA GLU A 130 -30.50 4.06 2.40
C GLU A 130 -29.00 3.74 2.66
N ASN A 131 -28.72 2.50 3.05
CA ASN A 131 -27.42 2.04 3.54
C ASN A 131 -26.45 1.61 2.42
N ILE A 132 -26.83 1.81 1.17
CA ILE A 132 -26.02 1.44 -0.01
C ILE A 132 -25.92 2.63 -0.96
N ASN A 133 -24.70 2.93 -1.40
CA ASN A 133 -24.46 3.78 -2.55
C ASN A 133 -24.22 2.92 -3.79
N PHE A 134 -24.71 3.37 -4.94
CA PHE A 134 -24.46 2.75 -6.22
C PHE A 134 -23.65 3.67 -7.12
N THR A 135 -22.73 3.08 -7.86
CA THR A 135 -22.09 3.73 -9.00
C THR A 135 -22.13 2.78 -10.19
N SER A 136 -22.48 3.31 -11.35
CA SER A 136 -22.52 2.53 -12.59
C SER A 136 -21.42 3.02 -13.51
N SER A 137 -20.70 2.09 -14.13
CA SER A 137 -19.56 2.43 -14.99
C SER A 137 -19.48 1.49 -16.18
N TYR A 138 -19.13 2.06 -17.35
CA TYR A 138 -18.87 1.30 -18.55
C TYR A 138 -17.47 0.71 -18.54
N TYR A 139 -17.35 -0.53 -19.01
CA TYR A 139 -16.12 -1.25 -19.22
C TYR A 139 -16.06 -1.75 -20.66
N SER A 140 -14.87 -1.72 -21.27
CA SER A 140 -14.70 -2.11 -22.68
C SER A 140 -15.09 -3.55 -22.95
N ASP A 141 -14.79 -4.45 -22.03
CA ASP A 141 -14.97 -5.89 -22.15
C ASP A 141 -16.21 -6.44 -21.43
N ARG A 142 -16.88 -5.63 -20.57
CA ARG A 142 -17.97 -6.08 -19.68
C ARG A 142 -19.28 -5.33 -19.81
N GLY A 143 -19.30 -4.25 -20.60
CA GLY A 143 -20.46 -3.38 -20.73
C GLY A 143 -20.68 -2.53 -19.47
N LEU A 144 -21.92 -2.35 -19.06
CA LEU A 144 -22.27 -1.59 -17.84
C LEU A 144 -22.23 -2.49 -16.62
N CYS A 145 -21.37 -2.14 -15.67
CA CYS A 145 -21.30 -2.81 -14.36
C CYS A 145 -21.77 -1.85 -13.26
N HIS A 146 -22.35 -2.41 -12.23
CA HIS A 146 -22.90 -1.68 -11.09
C HIS A 146 -22.08 -2.00 -9.84
N THR A 147 -21.49 -0.99 -9.23
CA THR A 147 -20.72 -1.12 -7.99
C THR A 147 -21.57 -0.70 -6.81
N ILE A 148 -21.68 -1.57 -5.86
CA ILE A 148 -22.37 -1.41 -4.59
C ILE A 148 -21.33 -1.03 -3.56
N ILE A 149 -21.56 0.09 -2.88
CA ILE A 149 -20.69 0.58 -1.82
C ILE A 149 -21.52 0.62 -0.53
N PRO A 150 -21.36 -0.41 0.34
CA PRO A 150 -22.02 -0.44 1.63
C PRO A 150 -21.59 0.75 2.50
N LYS A 151 -22.55 1.40 3.16
CA LYS A 151 -22.28 2.51 4.09
C LYS A 151 -22.08 2.04 5.52
N GLU A 152 -22.76 0.93 5.86
CA GLU A 152 -22.73 0.38 7.21
C GLU A 152 -21.50 -0.50 7.43
N THR A 153 -21.11 -0.59 8.69
CA THR A 153 -20.09 -1.54 9.16
C THR A 153 -20.78 -2.79 9.72
N ALA A 154 -20.10 -3.93 9.65
CA ALA A 154 -20.57 -5.16 10.26
C ALA A 154 -20.41 -5.09 11.78
N ASP A 155 -21.51 -5.19 12.48
CA ASP A 155 -21.61 -5.31 13.95
C ASP A 155 -22.11 -6.69 14.39
N THR A 156 -22.61 -7.47 13.46
CA THR A 156 -23.13 -8.81 13.64
C THR A 156 -22.71 -9.70 12.48
N PHE A 157 -22.52 -10.99 12.74
CA PHE A 157 -21.80 -11.91 11.85
C PHE A 157 -22.66 -13.13 11.51
N SER A 158 -23.64 -12.94 10.63
CA SER A 158 -24.51 -14.02 10.16
C SER A 158 -25.13 -13.70 8.80
N VAL A 159 -25.65 -14.69 8.11
CA VAL A 159 -26.37 -14.54 6.82
C VAL A 159 -27.50 -13.51 6.90
N SER A 160 -28.25 -13.49 8.00
CA SER A 160 -29.39 -12.58 8.17
C SER A 160 -28.98 -11.14 8.45
N THR A 161 -27.73 -10.87 8.79
CA THR A 161 -27.23 -9.56 9.19
C THR A 161 -26.29 -8.93 8.18
N GLY A 162 -26.00 -9.62 7.08
CA GLY A 162 -25.20 -9.13 5.97
C GLY A 162 -26.00 -8.36 4.93
N TYR A 163 -25.33 -8.03 3.84
CA TYR A 163 -25.94 -7.49 2.62
C TYR A 163 -26.46 -8.62 1.75
N TRP A 164 -27.59 -8.39 1.12
CA TRP A 164 -28.14 -9.29 0.11
C TRP A 164 -28.53 -8.52 -1.14
N LEU A 165 -28.38 -9.17 -2.29
CA LEU A 165 -28.69 -8.63 -3.61
C LEU A 165 -29.53 -9.65 -4.36
N TYR A 166 -30.59 -9.17 -4.99
CA TYR A 166 -31.39 -9.92 -5.92
C TYR A 166 -30.97 -9.55 -7.34
N LEU A 167 -30.46 -10.53 -8.07
CA LEU A 167 -29.89 -10.36 -9.40
C LEU A 167 -30.90 -10.87 -10.42
N LYS A 168 -31.39 -9.96 -11.27
CA LYS A 168 -32.44 -10.28 -12.22
C LYS A 168 -31.87 -10.78 -13.54
N HIS A 169 -32.40 -11.89 -14.02
CA HIS A 169 -32.14 -12.45 -15.33
C HIS A 169 -33.46 -12.78 -16.02
N THR A 170 -33.44 -12.93 -17.36
CA THR A 170 -34.63 -13.34 -18.13
C THR A 170 -34.39 -14.68 -18.79
N THR A 171 -35.46 -15.47 -18.96
CA THR A 171 -35.38 -16.81 -19.59
C THR A 171 -34.89 -16.76 -21.04
N LYS A 172 -35.14 -15.65 -21.73
CA LYS A 172 -34.70 -15.43 -23.12
C LYS A 172 -33.19 -15.25 -23.28
N GLU A 173 -32.49 -14.99 -22.18
CA GLU A 173 -31.04 -14.71 -22.16
C GLU A 173 -30.22 -15.91 -21.71
N LYS A 174 -30.87 -17.05 -21.38
CA LYS A 174 -30.18 -18.29 -21.09
C LYS A 174 -29.51 -18.81 -22.36
N THR A 175 -28.24 -18.57 -22.48
CA THR A 175 -27.41 -19.10 -23.56
C THR A 175 -26.36 -20.06 -22.99
N LYS A 176 -25.99 -21.03 -23.78
CA LYS A 176 -24.88 -21.94 -23.47
C LYS A 176 -23.81 -21.77 -24.54
N ASP A 177 -22.55 -21.87 -24.15
CA ASP A 177 -21.46 -21.93 -25.09
C ASP A 177 -21.39 -23.32 -25.79
N ASP A 178 -20.46 -23.47 -26.73
CA ASP A 178 -20.25 -24.74 -27.47
C ASP A 178 -19.86 -25.91 -26.56
N ASN A 179 -19.40 -25.63 -25.34
CA ASN A 179 -19.06 -26.63 -24.31
C ASN A 179 -20.23 -26.94 -23.37
N GLY A 180 -21.40 -26.31 -23.60
CA GLY A 180 -22.59 -26.50 -22.79
C GLY A 180 -22.57 -25.70 -21.46
N GLN A 181 -21.55 -24.85 -21.25
CA GLN A 181 -21.44 -23.99 -20.07
C GLN A 181 -22.38 -22.79 -20.20
N SER A 182 -23.06 -22.44 -19.12
CA SER A 182 -23.97 -21.30 -19.10
C SER A 182 -23.18 -19.99 -19.34
N THR A 183 -23.60 -19.25 -20.35
CA THR A 183 -23.06 -17.91 -20.62
C THR A 183 -23.91 -16.81 -19.99
N SER A 184 -24.98 -17.20 -19.31
CA SER A 184 -25.94 -16.29 -18.66
C SER A 184 -25.74 -16.29 -17.16
N GLY A 185 -25.41 -15.13 -16.61
CA GLY A 185 -25.16 -15.00 -15.17
C GLY A 185 -24.57 -13.64 -14.81
N PHE A 186 -23.78 -13.63 -13.75
CA PHE A 186 -23.21 -12.42 -13.18
C PHE A 186 -21.76 -12.67 -12.75
N GLU A 187 -20.90 -11.74 -13.09
CA GLU A 187 -19.54 -11.66 -12.56
C GLU A 187 -19.56 -10.75 -11.34
N ILE A 188 -19.16 -11.28 -10.20
CA ILE A 188 -19.11 -10.57 -8.93
C ILE A 188 -17.66 -10.32 -8.55
N HIS A 189 -17.30 -9.06 -8.42
CA HIS A 189 -15.97 -8.64 -8.02
C HIS A 189 -16.04 -7.99 -6.64
N ILE A 190 -15.23 -8.49 -5.69
CA ILE A 190 -15.16 -7.98 -4.33
C ILE A 190 -13.82 -7.25 -4.17
N HIS A 191 -13.88 -5.97 -3.75
CA HIS A 191 -12.67 -5.14 -3.64
C HIS A 191 -12.83 -4.07 -2.56
N ASP A 192 -11.72 -3.46 -2.15
CA ASP A 192 -11.76 -2.33 -1.21
C ASP A 192 -12.57 -1.17 -1.79
N GLN A 193 -13.28 -0.43 -0.93
CA GLN A 193 -14.13 0.68 -1.35
C GLN A 193 -13.34 1.84 -2.00
N ASN A 194 -12.07 2.00 -1.64
CA ASN A 194 -11.20 3.01 -2.23
C ASN A 194 -10.66 2.58 -3.59
N ASN A 195 -10.57 1.28 -3.83
CA ASN A 195 -10.09 0.75 -5.09
C ASN A 195 -11.24 0.77 -6.11
N VAL A 196 -11.08 1.53 -7.18
CA VAL A 196 -11.86 1.29 -8.37
C VAL A 196 -11.34 0.00 -8.96
N LYS A 197 -12.23 -0.92 -9.31
CA LYS A 197 -11.79 -2.03 -10.14
C LYS A 197 -11.49 -1.44 -11.52
N ASP A 198 -10.21 -1.31 -11.76
CA ASP A 198 -9.67 -1.00 -13.08
C ASP A 198 -10.24 -1.96 -14.09
N ASP A 199 -10.24 -1.49 -15.33
CA ASP A 199 -10.53 -2.33 -16.47
C ASP A 199 -10.27 -3.76 -16.11
N LEU A 200 -11.36 -4.46 -15.89
CA LEU A 200 -11.38 -5.80 -15.36
C LEU A 200 -10.49 -6.68 -16.23
N SER A 201 -9.19 -6.44 -16.11
CA SER A 201 -8.20 -7.13 -16.88
C SER A 201 -8.31 -8.61 -16.58
N ILE A 202 -8.09 -9.37 -17.58
CA ILE A 202 -8.17 -10.83 -17.78
C ILE A 202 -7.78 -11.69 -16.55
N ASN A 203 -7.10 -11.11 -15.55
CA ASN A 203 -6.53 -11.82 -14.39
C ASN A 203 -7.11 -11.42 -13.02
N THR A 204 -8.24 -10.72 -12.95
CA THR A 204 -8.83 -10.45 -11.63
C THR A 204 -9.81 -11.55 -11.27
N ASP A 205 -9.58 -12.18 -10.13
CA ASP A 205 -10.50 -13.16 -9.58
C ASP A 205 -11.90 -12.57 -9.45
N TYR A 206 -12.85 -13.25 -10.04
CA TYR A 206 -14.26 -12.95 -9.89
C TYR A 206 -15.04 -14.22 -9.57
N LEU A 207 -16.09 -14.07 -8.81
CA LEU A 207 -17.05 -15.12 -8.62
C LEU A 207 -18.08 -15.08 -9.74
N TYR A 208 -18.25 -16.17 -10.45
CA TYR A 208 -19.32 -16.31 -11.43
C TYR A 208 -20.53 -16.95 -10.77
N ILE A 209 -21.68 -16.28 -10.88
CA ILE A 209 -22.98 -16.78 -10.43
C ILE A 209 -23.84 -17.00 -11.67
N GLU A 210 -24.28 -18.23 -11.87
CA GLU A 210 -25.21 -18.54 -12.95
C GLU A 210 -26.61 -17.99 -12.65
N SER A 211 -27.40 -17.88 -13.71
CA SER A 211 -28.82 -17.55 -13.54
C SER A 211 -29.56 -18.63 -12.75
N ALA A 212 -30.43 -18.23 -11.81
CA ALA A 212 -31.19 -19.08 -10.92
C ALA A 212 -30.33 -19.81 -9.85
N GLU A 213 -29.41 -19.09 -9.23
CA GLU A 213 -28.62 -19.59 -8.08
C GLU A 213 -28.87 -18.74 -6.81
N ILE A 214 -28.77 -19.39 -5.67
CA ILE A 214 -28.71 -18.77 -4.35
C ILE A 214 -27.32 -19.04 -3.80
N VAL A 215 -26.55 -17.97 -3.56
CA VAL A 215 -25.16 -18.04 -3.11
C VAL A 215 -24.98 -17.28 -1.80
N HIS A 216 -24.39 -17.91 -0.82
CA HIS A 216 -23.99 -17.27 0.44
C HIS A 216 -22.46 -17.18 0.48
N LEU A 217 -21.97 -15.95 0.67
CA LEU A 217 -20.54 -15.65 0.75
C LEU A 217 -20.18 -15.19 2.14
N THR A 218 -19.21 -15.84 2.74
CA THR A 218 -18.54 -15.36 3.94
C THR A 218 -17.29 -14.56 3.58
N LEU A 219 -17.10 -13.46 4.27
CA LEU A 219 -15.96 -12.57 4.11
C LEU A 219 -14.98 -12.70 5.28
N THR A 220 -13.71 -12.57 4.97
CA THR A 220 -12.65 -12.27 5.91
C THR A 220 -11.85 -11.08 5.41
N VAL A 221 -11.31 -10.25 6.30
CA VAL A 221 -10.53 -9.07 5.93
C VAL A 221 -9.15 -9.14 6.55
N GLN A 222 -8.17 -8.78 5.75
CA GLN A 222 -6.79 -8.57 6.15
C GLN A 222 -6.40 -7.13 5.82
N THR A 223 -5.92 -6.38 6.83
CA THR A 223 -5.33 -5.07 6.61
C THR A 223 -3.82 -5.22 6.46
N TYR A 224 -3.26 -4.54 5.48
CA TYR A 224 -1.82 -4.51 5.23
C TYR A 224 -1.31 -3.09 5.42
N ASN A 225 -0.42 -2.93 6.40
CA ASN A 225 0.21 -1.66 6.74
C ASN A 225 1.68 -1.73 6.36
N GLN A 226 2.02 -1.10 5.25
CA GLN A 226 3.36 -1.06 4.66
C GLN A 226 4.13 0.16 5.14
N ILE A 227 5.44 0.03 5.33
CA ILE A 227 6.34 1.15 5.57
C ILE A 227 6.89 1.67 4.24
N SER A 228 6.76 2.98 4.02
CA SER A 228 7.36 3.62 2.85
C SER A 228 8.88 3.67 2.97
N THR A 229 9.56 3.08 1.98
CA THR A 229 11.03 3.11 1.87
C THR A 229 11.47 3.70 0.55
N THR A 230 12.76 3.99 0.42
CA THR A 230 13.34 4.46 -0.85
C THR A 230 13.30 3.41 -1.95
N SER A 231 13.36 2.13 -1.59
CA SER A 231 13.30 0.99 -2.54
C SER A 231 11.87 0.59 -2.90
N ASP A 232 10.92 0.74 -1.97
CA ASP A 232 9.50 0.42 -2.15
C ASP A 232 8.65 1.54 -1.54
N PRO A 233 8.47 2.65 -2.28
CA PRO A 233 7.71 3.79 -1.79
C PRO A 233 6.22 3.50 -1.78
N CYS A 234 5.53 3.93 -0.73
CA CYS A 234 4.08 3.94 -0.66
C CYS A 234 3.55 5.30 -0.20
N LEU A 235 2.28 5.58 -0.48
CA LEU A 235 1.61 6.82 -0.10
C LEU A 235 0.65 6.56 1.07
N ASP A 236 0.85 7.28 2.16
CA ASP A 236 -0.02 7.24 3.35
C ASP A 236 -1.13 8.30 3.23
N ASP A 237 -2.06 8.07 2.30
CA ASP A 237 -3.27 8.87 2.12
C ASP A 237 -4.48 7.93 2.07
N PRO A 238 -5.42 8.03 3.03
CA PRO A 238 -6.61 7.17 3.07
C PRO A 238 -7.51 7.28 1.83
N ALA A 239 -7.45 8.37 1.07
CA ALA A 239 -8.22 8.57 -0.15
C ALA A 239 -7.50 8.07 -1.40
N TYR A 240 -6.20 7.78 -1.29
CA TYR A 240 -5.40 7.33 -2.40
C TYR A 240 -5.67 5.87 -2.73
N SER A 241 -5.67 5.58 -4.02
CA SER A 241 -5.71 4.22 -4.56
C SER A 241 -4.78 4.13 -5.75
N LYS A 242 -3.89 3.14 -5.73
CA LYS A 242 -3.00 2.85 -6.85
C LYS A 242 -3.79 2.55 -8.11
N SER A 243 -4.85 1.77 -8.00
CA SER A 243 -5.69 1.42 -9.14
C SER A 243 -6.36 2.64 -9.78
N LYS A 244 -6.83 3.61 -8.98
CA LYS A 244 -7.34 4.89 -9.51
C LYS A 244 -6.28 5.70 -10.24
N CYS A 245 -5.06 5.73 -9.70
CA CYS A 245 -3.92 6.40 -10.34
C CYS A 245 -3.61 5.75 -11.70
N GLU A 246 -3.51 4.44 -11.74
CA GLU A 246 -3.22 3.64 -12.93
C GLU A 246 -4.32 3.79 -13.99
N GLU A 247 -5.59 3.70 -13.58
CA GLU A 247 -6.75 3.91 -14.44
C GLU A 247 -6.73 5.31 -15.07
N LYS A 248 -6.58 6.33 -14.24
CA LYS A 248 -6.52 7.71 -14.71
C LYS A 248 -5.40 7.93 -15.74
N CYS A 249 -4.22 7.39 -15.46
CA CYS A 249 -3.07 7.48 -16.35
C CYS A 249 -3.32 6.75 -17.68
N LEU A 250 -3.85 5.52 -17.65
CA LEU A 250 -4.16 4.74 -18.84
C LEU A 250 -5.24 5.39 -19.69
N HIS A 251 -6.32 5.88 -19.06
CA HIS A 251 -7.41 6.55 -19.76
C HIS A 251 -6.95 7.83 -20.46
N ASN A 252 -6.14 8.64 -19.78
CA ASN A 252 -5.57 9.85 -20.37
C ASN A 252 -4.61 9.54 -21.54
N ALA A 253 -3.80 8.49 -21.41
CA ALA A 253 -2.92 8.04 -22.48
C ALA A 253 -3.73 7.57 -23.71
N ALA A 254 -4.82 6.82 -23.49
CA ALA A 254 -5.68 6.32 -24.55
C ALA A 254 -6.44 7.46 -25.27
N ALA A 255 -7.05 8.37 -24.51
CA ALA A 255 -7.75 9.52 -25.07
C ALA A 255 -6.80 10.43 -25.87
N LYS A 256 -5.59 10.68 -25.34
CA LYS A 256 -4.56 11.48 -26.04
C LYS A 256 -4.11 10.84 -27.35
N ALA A 257 -3.91 9.51 -27.35
CA ALA A 257 -3.47 8.80 -28.54
C ALA A 257 -4.55 8.74 -29.64
N ALA A 258 -5.82 8.60 -29.25
CA ALA A 258 -6.95 8.58 -30.18
C ALA A 258 -7.45 10.00 -30.61
N GLY A 259 -7.14 11.01 -29.80
CA GLY A 259 -7.67 12.37 -29.97
C GLY A 259 -9.16 12.49 -29.60
N CYS A 260 -9.76 11.48 -28.99
CA CYS A 260 -11.18 11.43 -28.68
C CYS A 260 -11.44 10.52 -27.46
N LYS A 261 -12.64 10.59 -26.88
CA LYS A 261 -13.10 9.75 -25.76
C LYS A 261 -14.14 8.72 -26.21
N VAL A 262 -14.20 7.62 -25.50
CA VAL A 262 -15.25 6.60 -25.56
C VAL A 262 -15.90 6.45 -24.20
N PRO A 263 -17.14 5.92 -24.09
CA PRO A 263 -17.90 5.87 -22.83
C PRO A 263 -17.20 5.14 -21.68
N TRP A 264 -16.29 4.22 -21.95
CA TRP A 264 -15.53 3.49 -20.93
C TRP A 264 -14.25 4.18 -20.47
N LEU A 265 -13.87 5.34 -21.04
CA LEU A 265 -12.80 6.22 -20.52
C LEU A 265 -13.39 7.16 -19.47
N ARG A 266 -13.38 6.75 -18.21
CA ARG A 266 -14.15 7.40 -17.13
C ARG A 266 -13.43 8.55 -16.44
N GLN A 267 -12.08 8.48 -16.34
CA GLN A 267 -11.28 9.43 -15.58
C GLN A 267 -10.33 10.18 -16.49
N LEU A 268 -10.83 11.25 -17.10
CA LEU A 268 -10.04 12.10 -18.00
C LEU A 268 -9.71 13.42 -17.32
N GLU A 269 -8.47 13.89 -17.50
CA GLU A 269 -8.02 15.20 -17.01
C GLU A 269 -8.45 16.35 -17.92
N ASN A 270 -8.54 16.05 -19.21
CA ASN A 270 -8.92 17.01 -20.24
C ASN A 270 -10.23 16.60 -20.89
N GLU A 271 -10.94 17.58 -21.43
CA GLU A 271 -12.10 17.32 -22.29
C GLU A 271 -11.64 16.86 -23.68
N TYR A 272 -12.21 15.76 -24.12
CA TYR A 272 -12.01 15.22 -25.47
C TYR A 272 -13.36 15.09 -26.18
N PRO A 273 -13.42 15.34 -27.50
CA PRO A 273 -14.62 15.05 -28.29
C PRO A 273 -14.89 13.54 -28.30
N GLU A 274 -16.13 13.14 -28.54
CA GLU A 274 -16.47 11.75 -28.76
C GLU A 274 -15.80 11.16 -30.00
N CYS A 275 -15.46 9.88 -29.95
CA CYS A 275 -14.93 9.18 -31.12
C CYS A 275 -16.02 8.91 -32.13
N ILE A 276 -15.82 9.40 -33.37
CA ILE A 276 -16.78 9.33 -34.46
C ILE A 276 -16.39 8.35 -35.56
N ASN A 277 -15.40 7.50 -35.34
CA ASN A 277 -14.98 6.49 -36.31
C ASN A 277 -14.37 5.26 -35.64
N SER A 278 -14.45 4.13 -36.33
CA SER A 278 -13.93 2.84 -35.79
C SER A 278 -12.41 2.82 -35.62
N SER A 279 -11.65 3.57 -36.41
CA SER A 279 -10.20 3.61 -36.33
C SER A 279 -9.72 4.20 -34.99
N ALA A 280 -10.36 5.29 -34.57
CA ALA A 280 -10.08 5.93 -33.28
C ALA A 280 -10.43 4.99 -32.10
N ILE A 281 -11.58 4.32 -32.17
CA ILE A 281 -11.99 3.34 -31.14
C ILE A 281 -10.98 2.19 -31.08
N ASN A 282 -10.54 1.67 -32.22
CA ASN A 282 -9.52 0.63 -32.28
C ASN A 282 -8.19 1.10 -31.69
N THR A 283 -7.84 2.37 -31.87
CA THR A 283 -6.64 2.96 -31.22
C THR A 283 -6.77 2.92 -29.69
N VAL A 284 -7.92 3.32 -29.14
CA VAL A 284 -8.20 3.22 -27.71
C VAL A 284 -8.08 1.75 -27.24
N ASN A 285 -8.82 0.84 -27.86
CA ASN A 285 -8.88 -0.57 -27.45
C ASN A 285 -7.51 -1.28 -27.54
N ASN A 286 -6.69 -0.92 -28.52
CA ASN A 286 -5.34 -1.45 -28.67
C ASN A 286 -4.40 -1.07 -27.52
N LEU A 287 -4.63 0.04 -26.84
CA LEU A 287 -3.83 0.47 -25.69
C LEU A 287 -4.19 -0.27 -24.42
N PHE A 288 -5.40 -0.83 -24.37
CA PHE A 288 -5.81 -1.73 -23.28
C PHE A 288 -5.27 -3.15 -23.42
N GLY A 289 -4.69 -3.51 -24.58
CA GLY A 289 -4.02 -4.78 -24.77
C GLY A 289 -2.82 -4.95 -23.82
N GLU A 290 -2.62 -6.16 -23.31
CA GLU A 290 -1.74 -6.49 -22.19
C GLU A 290 -0.33 -5.87 -22.27
N PHE A 291 0.34 -5.99 -23.43
CA PHE A 291 1.70 -5.46 -23.60
C PHE A 291 1.76 -3.93 -23.55
N LYS A 292 0.86 -3.23 -24.26
CA LYS A 292 0.85 -1.77 -24.32
C LYS A 292 0.42 -1.17 -22.98
N ARG A 293 -0.56 -1.79 -22.33
CA ARG A 293 -1.01 -1.41 -20.98
C ARG A 293 0.14 -1.45 -19.99
N LYS A 294 0.90 -2.54 -19.94
CA LYS A 294 2.04 -2.70 -19.02
C LYS A 294 3.11 -1.62 -19.27
N ASP A 295 3.43 -1.32 -20.52
CA ASP A 295 4.39 -0.28 -20.88
C ASP A 295 3.92 1.13 -20.48
N ILE A 296 2.62 1.42 -20.60
CA ILE A 296 2.03 2.68 -20.13
C ILE A 296 2.08 2.77 -18.61
N LEU A 297 1.62 1.73 -17.90
CA LEU A 297 1.55 1.72 -16.45
C LEU A 297 2.92 1.87 -15.78
N GLN A 298 3.98 1.31 -16.37
CA GLN A 298 5.34 1.53 -15.88
C GLN A 298 5.77 3.00 -15.90
N LYS A 299 5.20 3.80 -16.81
CA LYS A 299 5.51 5.24 -16.92
C LYS A 299 4.64 6.12 -16.02
N CYS A 300 3.59 5.57 -15.43
CA CYS A 300 2.62 6.31 -14.63
C CYS A 300 3.11 6.69 -13.23
N ASN A 301 4.19 6.06 -12.74
CA ASN A 301 4.75 6.29 -11.39
C ASN A 301 3.71 6.16 -10.26
N CYS A 302 2.71 5.29 -10.40
CA CYS A 302 1.70 5.02 -9.38
C CYS A 302 2.31 4.11 -8.30
N VAL A 303 2.52 4.64 -7.11
CA VAL A 303 3.04 3.90 -5.96
C VAL A 303 1.93 3.13 -5.25
N ASN A 304 2.28 2.19 -4.37
CA ASN A 304 1.32 1.49 -3.54
C ASN A 304 0.69 2.43 -2.49
N ALA A 305 -0.51 2.14 -2.00
CA ALA A 305 -1.01 2.74 -0.76
C ALA A 305 -0.34 2.05 0.42
N CYS A 306 0.10 2.81 1.44
CA CYS A 306 0.71 2.22 2.64
C CYS A 306 -0.30 1.39 3.44
N ASN A 307 -1.57 1.77 3.39
CA ASN A 307 -2.65 1.08 4.08
C ASN A 307 -3.61 0.47 3.05
N ASN A 308 -3.73 -0.84 3.02
CA ASN A 308 -4.62 -1.58 2.13
C ASN A 308 -5.49 -2.56 2.91
N SER A 309 -6.74 -2.71 2.49
CA SER A 309 -7.63 -3.77 2.97
C SER A 309 -7.84 -4.80 1.88
N ILE A 310 -7.51 -6.05 2.17
CA ILE A 310 -7.68 -7.19 1.27
C ILE A 310 -8.82 -8.03 1.81
N TYR A 311 -9.82 -8.23 0.97
CA TYR A 311 -11.00 -9.04 1.30
C TYR A 311 -10.89 -10.39 0.63
N TYR A 312 -11.04 -11.43 1.43
CA TYR A 312 -11.16 -12.80 0.96
C TYR A 312 -12.60 -13.26 1.13
N TYR A 313 -13.10 -14.00 0.17
CA TYR A 313 -14.42 -14.60 0.26
C TYR A 313 -14.36 -16.12 0.16
N GLN A 314 -15.31 -16.76 0.81
CA GLN A 314 -15.53 -18.19 0.69
C GLN A 314 -17.01 -18.43 0.37
N ILE A 315 -17.27 -19.38 -0.50
CA ILE A 315 -18.64 -19.81 -0.79
C ILE A 315 -19.05 -20.75 0.33
N GLU A 316 -19.95 -20.30 1.20
CA GLU A 316 -20.49 -21.13 2.28
C GLU A 316 -21.54 -22.09 1.75
N SER A 317 -22.41 -21.60 0.86
CA SER A 317 -23.39 -22.44 0.20
C SER A 317 -23.72 -21.93 -1.20
N ARG A 318 -23.98 -22.86 -2.11
CA ARG A 318 -24.42 -22.61 -3.48
C ARG A 318 -25.56 -23.59 -3.77
N LYS A 319 -26.71 -23.09 -4.16
CA LYS A 319 -27.90 -23.89 -4.43
C LYS A 319 -28.60 -23.36 -5.66
N ASP A 320 -29.19 -24.25 -6.44
CA ASP A 320 -30.10 -23.85 -7.50
C ASP A 320 -31.35 -23.23 -6.88
N ALA A 321 -31.76 -22.08 -7.39
CA ALA A 321 -33.05 -21.48 -7.06
C ALA A 321 -34.16 -22.26 -7.78
N ASP A 322 -35.32 -22.40 -7.12
CA ASP A 322 -36.45 -23.06 -7.74
C ASP A 322 -36.98 -22.18 -8.88
N THR A 323 -36.68 -22.60 -10.13
CA THR A 323 -36.80 -21.79 -11.34
C THR A 323 -38.22 -21.61 -11.89
N ILE A 324 -39.25 -22.05 -11.15
CA ILE A 324 -40.62 -22.07 -11.68
C ILE A 324 -41.13 -20.66 -12.02
N LEU A 325 -40.62 -19.62 -11.37
CA LEU A 325 -41.12 -18.24 -11.51
C LEU A 325 -40.16 -17.24 -12.13
N SER A 326 -38.86 -17.37 -11.96
CA SER A 326 -37.86 -16.42 -12.51
C SER A 326 -36.47 -17.01 -12.50
N PRO A 327 -35.66 -16.79 -13.53
CA PRO A 327 -34.21 -17.17 -13.55
C PRO A 327 -33.33 -16.23 -12.74
N SER A 328 -33.85 -15.60 -11.73
CA SER A 328 -33.14 -14.63 -10.89
C SER A 328 -32.28 -15.33 -9.85
N SER A 329 -31.14 -14.73 -9.52
CA SER A 329 -30.22 -15.24 -8.52
C SER A 329 -30.18 -14.34 -7.28
N THR A 330 -29.80 -14.90 -6.15
CA THR A 330 -29.63 -14.14 -4.91
C THR A 330 -28.22 -14.37 -4.37
N ILE A 331 -27.57 -13.31 -3.98
CA ILE A 331 -26.29 -13.37 -3.29
C ILE A 331 -26.42 -12.72 -1.90
N SER A 332 -25.92 -13.42 -0.88
CA SER A 332 -25.79 -12.88 0.48
C SER A 332 -24.33 -12.76 0.84
N ILE A 333 -23.92 -11.61 1.38
CA ILE A 333 -22.52 -11.28 1.67
C ILE A 333 -22.42 -10.83 3.12
N TYR A 334 -21.65 -11.54 3.94
CA TYR A 334 -21.51 -11.25 5.37
C TYR A 334 -20.15 -11.71 5.88
N PHE A 335 -19.72 -11.17 7.02
CA PHE A 335 -18.49 -11.62 7.66
C PHE A 335 -18.73 -12.88 8.49
N ALA A 336 -17.77 -13.82 8.46
CA ALA A 336 -17.82 -15.04 9.24
C ALA A 336 -17.59 -14.80 10.74
N SER A 337 -16.83 -13.77 11.09
CA SER A 337 -16.50 -13.41 12.49
C SER A 337 -16.02 -11.96 12.59
N ASP A 338 -15.90 -11.49 13.83
CA ASP A 338 -15.31 -10.21 14.20
C ASP A 338 -13.76 -10.16 14.10
N LEU A 339 -13.14 -11.29 13.71
CA LEU A 339 -11.69 -11.40 13.68
C LEU A 339 -11.10 -10.76 12.43
N VAL A 340 -10.24 -9.77 12.64
CA VAL A 340 -9.47 -9.08 11.60
C VAL A 340 -8.00 -9.44 11.75
N THR A 341 -7.36 -9.70 10.61
CA THR A 341 -5.93 -9.97 10.55
C THR A 341 -5.21 -8.71 10.06
N ASP A 342 -4.34 -8.15 10.91
CA ASP A 342 -3.48 -7.05 10.52
C ASP A 342 -2.08 -7.59 10.22
N LEU A 343 -1.60 -7.37 9.00
CA LEU A 343 -0.22 -7.59 8.59
C LEU A 343 0.48 -6.23 8.62
N THR A 344 1.43 -6.07 9.53
CA THR A 344 2.13 -4.79 9.72
C THR A 344 3.62 -4.98 9.52
N GLU A 345 4.19 -4.12 8.68
CA GLU A 345 5.64 -4.01 8.53
C GLU A 345 6.22 -3.12 9.63
N VAL A 346 7.36 -3.52 10.14
CA VAL A 346 8.14 -2.74 11.10
C VAL A 346 9.62 -2.76 10.75
N ILE A 347 10.29 -1.69 11.07
CA ILE A 347 11.75 -1.64 11.01
C ILE A 347 12.28 -2.51 12.15
N SER A 348 13.01 -3.59 11.80
CA SER A 348 13.50 -4.57 12.77
C SER A 348 14.87 -4.24 13.35
N TYR A 349 15.50 -3.15 12.92
CA TYR A 349 16.81 -2.72 13.40
C TYR A 349 16.76 -1.23 13.72
N ASP A 350 16.60 -0.91 15.02
CA ASP A 350 16.52 0.44 15.54
C ASP A 350 17.83 0.87 16.25
N TRP A 351 17.87 2.09 16.73
CA TRP A 351 19.04 2.63 17.45
C TRP A 351 19.34 1.85 18.75
N ASN A 352 18.35 1.27 19.42
CA ASN A 352 18.57 0.50 20.65
C ASN A 352 19.29 -0.81 20.33
N ILE A 353 18.85 -1.50 19.29
CA ILE A 353 19.50 -2.73 18.81
C ILE A 353 20.91 -2.43 18.31
N PHE A 354 21.09 -1.34 17.54
CA PHE A 354 22.39 -0.90 17.09
C PHE A 354 23.36 -0.66 18.25
N LEU A 355 22.97 0.11 19.25
CA LEU A 355 23.80 0.37 20.44
C LEU A 355 24.10 -0.91 21.22
N SER A 356 23.14 -1.81 21.32
CA SER A 356 23.30 -3.12 21.97
C SER A 356 24.33 -3.99 21.23
N ASP A 357 24.21 -4.09 19.90
CA ASP A 357 25.10 -4.88 19.06
C ASP A 357 26.53 -4.32 19.07
N VAL A 358 26.68 -3.00 18.95
CA VAL A 358 27.97 -2.30 19.05
C VAL A 358 28.59 -2.51 20.43
N GLY A 359 27.81 -2.28 21.49
CA GLY A 359 28.25 -2.47 22.86
C GLY A 359 28.63 -3.93 23.18
N GLY A 360 27.84 -4.87 22.68
CA GLY A 360 28.13 -6.30 22.79
C GLY A 360 29.41 -6.70 22.06
N SER A 361 29.59 -6.24 20.83
CA SER A 361 30.79 -6.54 20.03
C SER A 361 32.06 -5.96 20.67
N LEU A 362 32.02 -4.70 21.10
CA LEU A 362 33.15 -4.06 21.77
C LEU A 362 33.45 -4.66 23.13
N GLY A 363 32.39 -4.95 23.93
CA GLY A 363 32.53 -5.52 25.26
C GLY A 363 33.06 -6.95 25.23
N PHE A 364 32.49 -7.81 24.38
CA PHE A 364 32.86 -9.23 24.32
C PHE A 364 34.22 -9.48 23.64
N LEU A 365 34.47 -8.84 22.49
CA LEU A 365 35.68 -9.12 21.69
C LEU A 365 36.88 -8.34 22.16
N LEU A 366 36.74 -7.10 22.60
CA LEU A 366 37.84 -6.23 23.00
C LEU A 366 37.90 -6.01 24.51
N GLY A 367 36.95 -6.54 25.29
CA GLY A 367 36.87 -6.32 26.73
C GLY A 367 36.68 -4.84 27.12
N LEU A 368 36.17 -4.02 26.20
CA LEU A 368 35.93 -2.60 26.46
C LEU A 368 34.68 -2.42 27.33
N SER A 369 34.92 -1.99 28.58
CA SER A 369 33.80 -1.53 29.42
C SER A 369 33.44 -0.09 29.08
N VAL A 370 32.22 0.35 29.48
CA VAL A 370 31.79 1.76 29.35
C VAL A 370 32.80 2.70 29.99
N ILE A 371 33.37 2.32 31.13
CA ILE A 371 34.38 3.10 31.83
C ILE A 371 35.66 3.19 30.99
N GLY A 372 36.09 2.07 30.37
CA GLY A 372 37.23 2.06 29.48
C GLY A 372 37.05 2.98 28.26
N PHE A 373 35.84 3.00 27.71
CA PHE A 373 35.47 3.87 26.59
C PHE A 373 35.52 5.37 26.99
N VAL A 374 35.00 5.72 28.17
CA VAL A 374 35.08 7.09 28.71
C VAL A 374 36.50 7.53 28.89
N ASN A 375 37.38 6.66 29.43
CA ASN A 375 38.82 6.97 29.60
C ASN A 375 39.52 7.20 28.26
N VAL A 376 39.20 6.40 27.22
CA VAL A 376 39.76 6.60 25.88
C VAL A 376 39.29 7.92 25.28
N LEU A 377 37.98 8.26 25.43
CA LEU A 377 37.46 9.55 24.97
C LEU A 377 38.16 10.72 25.69
N GLU A 378 38.32 10.62 27.00
CA GLU A 378 39.04 11.66 27.79
C GLU A 378 40.46 11.85 27.28
N GLU A 379 41.20 10.78 26.95
CA GLU A 379 42.52 10.88 26.38
C GLU A 379 42.57 11.50 24.99
N ILE A 380 41.57 11.16 24.14
CA ILE A 380 41.43 11.75 22.81
C ILE A 380 41.14 13.26 22.90
N ILE A 381 40.24 13.64 23.81
CA ILE A 381 39.90 15.06 24.06
C ILE A 381 41.15 15.82 24.54
N LYS A 382 41.91 15.26 25.49
CA LYS A 382 43.17 15.85 25.97
C LYS A 382 44.22 16.00 24.84
N LEU A 383 44.27 15.04 23.93
CA LEU A 383 45.19 15.13 22.78
C LEU A 383 44.76 16.21 21.77
N VAL A 384 43.46 16.37 21.53
CA VAL A 384 42.93 17.41 20.64
C VAL A 384 43.16 18.80 21.25
N LEU A 385 42.82 18.99 22.52
CA LEU A 385 43.04 20.26 23.22
C LEU A 385 44.50 20.63 23.31
N LYS A 386 45.39 19.66 23.58
CA LYS A 386 46.85 19.88 23.59
C LYS A 386 47.42 20.24 22.21
N LYS A 387 46.71 19.89 21.13
CA LYS A 387 47.10 20.27 19.77
C LYS A 387 46.70 21.72 19.46
N GLU A 388 45.61 22.22 20.06
CA GLU A 388 45.24 23.64 19.97
C GLU A 388 46.19 24.52 20.74
N ASP A 389 46.59 24.17 21.97
CA ASP A 389 47.58 24.94 22.76
C ASP A 389 48.95 25.10 22.02
N LYS A 390 49.39 24.07 21.33
CA LYS A 390 50.64 24.16 20.52
C LYS A 390 50.49 25.03 19.27
N THR A 391 49.26 25.23 18.80
CA THR A 391 48.99 26.13 17.66
C THR A 391 48.95 27.58 18.13
N GLU A 392 48.48 27.85 19.35
CA GLU A 392 48.53 29.19 19.98
C GLU A 392 49.96 29.57 20.42
N GLU A 393 50.74 28.64 20.99
CA GLU A 393 52.17 28.92 21.34
C GLU A 393 53.00 29.30 20.11
N ASN A 394 52.78 28.69 18.97
CA ASN A 394 53.49 29.06 17.73
C ASN A 394 52.98 30.38 17.12
N PHE A 395 51.78 30.86 17.50
CA PHE A 395 51.30 32.20 17.11
C PHE A 395 51.80 33.30 18.01
N VAL A 396 51.97 33.01 19.31
CA VAL A 396 52.47 33.98 20.33
C VAL A 396 53.98 34.20 20.25
N GLU A 397 54.77 33.24 19.75
CA GLU A 397 56.22 33.38 19.58
C GLU A 397 56.61 34.29 18.40
N ASN A 398 55.68 34.58 17.49
CA ASN A 398 55.89 35.55 16.40
C ASN A 398 55.42 36.99 16.73
N GLU A 399 54.78 37.23 17.87
CA GLU A 399 54.32 38.57 18.30
C GLU A 399 55.16 39.23 19.40
N LYS A 400 56.19 38.59 19.94
CA LYS A 400 57.13 39.18 20.91
C LYS A 400 58.23 40.04 20.28
N LYS A 401 57.77 41.08 19.59
CA LYS A 401 58.59 42.28 19.33
C LYS A 401 57.68 43.51 19.35
N LEU A 402 57.19 43.93 20.55
CA LEU A 402 56.90 45.31 20.91
C LEU A 402 56.59 45.40 22.42
N PRO A 403 56.85 46.54 23.10
CA PRO A 403 57.08 46.57 24.53
C PRO A 403 55.88 46.88 25.37
N ASP A 404 56.00 46.46 26.64
CA ASP A 404 55.23 46.76 27.85
C ASP A 404 54.11 47.78 27.82
N PHE A 405 52.90 47.34 28.28
CA PHE A 405 52.07 48.15 29.17
C PHE A 405 51.29 47.24 30.15
N ASN A 406 51.45 47.55 31.44
CA ASN A 406 50.79 46.94 32.60
C ASN A 406 49.27 47.01 32.55
N THR A 407 48.53 45.95 32.99
CA THR A 407 47.57 46.00 34.12
C THR A 407 46.88 44.64 34.34
N GLU A 408 46.97 44.24 35.58
CA GLU A 408 46.07 43.46 36.45
C GLU A 408 44.89 42.58 35.93
N GLY A 409 44.92 41.34 36.28
CA GLY A 409 43.96 40.62 37.11
C GLY A 409 42.64 40.14 36.48
N GLY A 410 42.43 38.86 36.48
CA GLY A 410 41.07 38.29 36.34
C GLY A 410 41.04 36.78 36.03
N ASN A 411 40.85 35.97 37.05
CA ASN A 411 40.58 34.54 36.97
C ASN A 411 39.35 34.24 36.04
N MET A 412 39.56 33.51 34.99
CA MET A 412 38.48 32.99 34.12
C MET A 412 38.71 31.55 33.65
N GLU A 413 38.86 30.64 34.56
CA GLU A 413 38.97 29.22 34.25
C GLU A 413 37.94 28.29 34.88
N GLY A 414 36.92 28.84 35.56
CA GLY A 414 35.91 28.07 36.28
C GLY A 414 34.54 28.00 35.66
N GLU A 415 34.16 28.89 34.74
CA GLU A 415 32.79 29.02 34.29
C GLU A 415 32.37 28.19 33.08
N ASN A 416 33.29 27.83 32.20
CA ASN A 416 32.91 27.07 30.98
C ASN A 416 32.61 25.58 31.23
N LEU A 417 33.19 24.99 32.27
CA LEU A 417 32.96 23.58 32.58
C LEU A 417 31.61 23.38 33.28
N LYS A 418 31.14 24.39 34.00
CA LYS A 418 29.86 24.36 34.73
C LYS A 418 28.69 24.50 33.76
N SER A 419 28.82 25.28 32.68
CA SER A 419 27.77 25.46 31.69
C SER A 419 27.56 24.22 30.79
N VAL A 420 28.61 23.46 30.50
CA VAL A 420 28.52 22.21 29.73
C VAL A 420 27.88 21.09 30.57
N MET A 421 28.20 20.99 31.86
CA MET A 421 27.54 20.02 32.76
C MET A 421 26.07 20.39 33.01
N GLU A 422 25.72 21.63 33.13
CA GLU A 422 24.30 22.06 33.21
C GLU A 422 23.53 21.81 31.93
N PHE A 423 24.14 21.93 30.75
CA PHE A 423 23.51 21.65 29.47
C PHE A 423 23.22 20.13 29.30
N VAL A 424 24.16 19.25 29.68
CA VAL A 424 23.96 17.79 29.61
C VAL A 424 22.91 17.35 30.64
N ALA A 425 22.93 17.87 31.86
CA ALA A 425 21.91 17.56 32.87
C ALA A 425 20.50 18.05 32.46
N ASN A 426 20.41 19.18 31.75
CA ASN A 426 19.14 19.69 31.25
C ASN A 426 18.60 18.88 30.04
N CYS A 427 19.47 18.28 29.20
CA CYS A 427 19.03 17.39 28.12
C CYS A 427 18.44 16.07 28.66
N ASP A 428 19.05 15.45 29.65
CA ASP A 428 18.53 14.23 30.28
C ASP A 428 17.21 14.48 31.02
N MET A 429 17.08 15.61 31.69
CA MET A 429 15.84 16.00 32.35
C MET A 429 14.71 16.35 31.37
N TYR A 430 15.05 16.88 30.21
CA TYR A 430 14.07 17.18 29.16
C TYR A 430 13.51 15.89 28.54
N HIS A 431 14.36 14.90 28.27
CA HIS A 431 13.94 13.57 27.77
C HIS A 431 13.08 12.84 28.79
N TYR A 432 13.46 12.83 30.06
CA TYR A 432 12.68 12.21 31.14
C TYR A 432 11.30 12.88 31.33
N MET A 433 11.22 14.21 31.17
CA MET A 433 9.94 14.95 31.25
C MET A 433 9.03 14.67 30.05
N GLN A 434 9.58 14.44 28.85
CA GLN A 434 8.82 14.08 27.66
C GLN A 434 8.25 12.64 27.76
N GLU A 435 9.03 11.67 28.25
CA GLU A 435 8.54 10.31 28.49
C GLU A 435 7.45 10.27 29.55
N LYS A 436 7.64 11.00 30.65
CA LYS A 436 6.62 11.08 31.71
C LYS A 436 5.32 11.70 31.20
N LYS A 437 5.39 12.74 30.35
CA LYS A 437 4.22 13.38 29.77
C LYS A 437 3.47 12.46 28.79
N MET A 438 4.18 11.64 28.00
CA MET A 438 3.58 10.64 27.14
C MET A 438 2.88 9.53 27.92
N MET A 439 3.46 9.08 29.05
CA MET A 439 2.83 8.09 29.92
C MET A 439 1.57 8.63 30.61
N GLU A 440 1.59 9.88 31.09
CA GLU A 440 0.40 10.53 31.66
C GLU A 440 -0.72 10.73 30.63
N GLU A 441 -0.38 11.08 29.39
CA GLU A 441 -1.37 11.19 28.28
C GLU A 441 -1.94 9.82 27.87
N GLN A 442 -1.17 8.75 28.02
CA GLN A 442 -1.61 7.39 27.75
C GLN A 442 -2.56 6.90 28.86
N GLU A 443 -2.24 7.17 30.12
CA GLU A 443 -3.08 6.84 31.29
C GLU A 443 -4.41 7.62 31.29
N ILE A 444 -4.41 8.88 30.83
CA ILE A 444 -5.63 9.68 30.64
C ILE A 444 -6.51 9.13 29.52
N ARG A 445 -5.92 8.57 28.46
CA ARG A 445 -6.68 7.91 27.39
C ARG A 445 -7.31 6.59 27.86
N GLU A 446 -6.61 5.80 28.63
CA GLU A 446 -7.14 4.53 29.14
C GLU A 446 -8.26 4.76 30.16
N ASN A 447 -8.17 5.79 31.01
CA ASN A 447 -9.23 6.12 31.98
C ASN A 447 -10.46 6.82 31.38
N LYS A 448 -10.45 7.17 30.10
CA LYS A 448 -11.59 7.78 29.40
C LYS A 448 -12.52 6.76 28.73
N TYR A 449 -12.16 5.48 28.79
CA TYR A 449 -12.89 4.35 28.19
C TYR A 449 -13.29 3.27 29.22
N ILE A 450 -13.25 3.56 30.52
CA ILE A 450 -13.92 2.83 31.61
C ILE A 450 -15.12 3.70 32.08
#